data_ba5d27450313b8755915c8b5ac62facc
#
_entry.id   ba5d27450313b8755915c8b5ac62facc
#
_cell.length_a   1.000
_cell.length_b   1.000
_cell.length_c   1.000
_cell.angle_alpha   90.00
_cell.angle_beta   90.00
_cell.angle_gamma   90.00
#
_symmetry.space_group_name_H-M   'P 1'
#
loop_
_entity.id
_entity.type
_entity.pdbx_description
1 polymer ?
#
loop_
_entity_poly.entity_id
_entity_poly.type
_entity_poly.pdbx_seq_one_letter_code
_entity_poly.pdbx_strand_id
1 'polypeptide(L)'
;MALFEVAEYRKRMNQTKQRMAEQGIDVLLVTDPANMNYLSGYDGWSFYVHQLLIVRLDEEQPTWVGRGMDATAAVATAWIDSDHIVAYPDDYVHNTVKHPMDYVAQLLDSRGQGNKTIAVEMDAYYFTAQCYESLKQGLQNAQFKNGTNLVNWVRIVKSDQEIVYMKRAAKIVENAMRIGIESIEEGIRECDVVAKIYHAQISGTESYGGDYPAIVPLLPSGEKTNTPHLTWTDQKYRKGDPVILELAGCHQRYHSPLARTVVIGEPEQKIKDLAEVVIEGIEAALAAVKPGATCEEVELAWRTSIEKSGFKKDSRIGYSTGVNYPPDWGEHTASIRPGDRTILQPNMTFHMIPGIWLDKYGVEISETFRVTETGCETLANFPRQLFIK
;
A
#
# COMPACT_ATOMS: atom_id res chain seq x y z
N MET A 1 3.52 -13.16 17.83
CA MET A 1 4.92 -13.55 17.46
C MET A 1 5.34 -12.65 16.32
N ALA A 2 6.48 -11.98 16.44
CA ALA A 2 6.96 -11.06 15.42
C ALA A 2 7.16 -11.75 14.05
N LEU A 3 6.86 -11.04 12.96
CA LEU A 3 6.87 -11.58 11.58
C LEU A 3 8.26 -11.86 11.03
N PHE A 4 9.27 -11.17 11.57
CA PHE A 4 10.66 -11.24 11.14
C PHE A 4 11.55 -11.52 12.34
N GLU A 5 12.75 -12.00 12.05
CA GLU A 5 13.81 -12.10 13.07
C GLU A 5 14.15 -10.71 13.63
N VAL A 6 14.51 -10.64 14.90
CA VAL A 6 14.86 -9.37 15.57
C VAL A 6 15.99 -8.61 14.84
N ALA A 7 16.92 -9.34 14.23
CA ALA A 7 18.00 -8.76 13.44
C ALA A 7 17.49 -7.94 12.25
N GLU A 8 16.39 -8.36 11.61
CA GLU A 8 15.77 -7.62 10.51
C GLU A 8 15.17 -6.28 11.00
N TYR A 9 14.44 -6.30 12.11
CA TYR A 9 13.90 -5.07 12.70
C TYR A 9 15.00 -4.09 13.14
N ARG A 10 16.09 -4.59 13.74
CA ARG A 10 17.26 -3.78 14.08
C ARG A 10 17.91 -3.14 12.87
N LYS A 11 18.02 -3.87 11.76
CA LYS A 11 18.52 -3.34 10.48
C LYS A 11 17.65 -2.20 9.97
N ARG A 12 16.32 -2.38 9.96
CA ARG A 12 15.34 -1.37 9.55
C ARG A 12 15.40 -0.12 10.44
N MET A 13 15.51 -0.31 11.75
CA MET A 13 15.71 0.77 12.72
C MET A 13 16.99 1.55 12.46
N ASN A 14 18.11 0.87 12.23
CA ASN A 14 19.39 1.52 11.95
C ASN A 14 19.35 2.33 10.64
N GLN A 15 18.74 1.82 9.58
CA GLN A 15 18.56 2.55 8.32
C GLN A 15 17.67 3.78 8.52
N THR A 16 16.61 3.68 9.31
CA THR A 16 15.73 4.81 9.66
C THR A 16 16.49 5.86 10.44
N LYS A 17 17.25 5.47 11.47
CA LYS A 17 18.07 6.38 12.28
C LYS A 17 19.19 7.06 11.48
N GLN A 18 19.78 6.35 10.53
CA GLN A 18 20.75 6.96 9.61
C GLN A 18 20.09 8.13 8.85
N ARG A 19 18.91 7.94 8.26
CA ARG A 19 18.18 9.01 7.57
C ARG A 19 17.76 10.15 8.51
N MET A 20 17.37 9.81 9.75
CA MET A 20 17.10 10.83 10.77
C MET A 20 18.34 11.68 11.04
N ALA A 21 19.49 11.06 11.26
CA ALA A 21 20.75 11.75 11.53
C ALA A 21 21.19 12.65 10.37
N GLU A 22 21.09 12.16 9.12
CA GLU A 22 21.38 12.93 7.90
C GLU A 22 20.51 14.19 7.77
N GLN A 23 19.28 14.16 8.33
CA GLN A 23 18.33 15.29 8.32
C GLN A 23 18.37 16.11 9.62
N GLY A 24 19.22 15.77 10.57
CA GLY A 24 19.29 16.43 11.88
C GLY A 24 17.99 16.29 12.68
N ILE A 25 17.44 15.10 12.73
CA ILE A 25 16.23 14.73 13.47
C ILE A 25 16.65 13.89 14.68
N ASP A 26 16.31 14.32 15.88
CA ASP A 26 16.61 13.60 17.13
C ASP A 26 15.53 12.56 17.45
N VAL A 27 14.27 12.90 17.19
CA VAL A 27 13.09 12.08 17.48
C VAL A 27 12.18 12.06 16.24
N LEU A 28 11.71 10.86 15.85
CA LEU A 28 10.70 10.68 14.80
C LEU A 28 9.44 10.07 15.41
N LEU A 29 8.30 10.72 15.18
CA LEU A 29 6.99 10.20 15.53
C LEU A 29 6.37 9.54 14.30
N VAL A 30 6.28 8.21 14.35
CA VAL A 30 5.77 7.38 13.25
C VAL A 30 4.33 7.02 13.54
N THR A 31 3.40 7.52 12.74
CA THR A 31 1.94 7.35 12.93
C THR A 31 1.29 6.48 11.86
N ASP A 32 1.95 6.29 10.72
CA ASP A 32 1.49 5.40 9.66
C ASP A 32 1.57 3.94 10.12
N PRO A 33 0.46 3.18 10.16
CA PRO A 33 0.44 1.79 10.61
C PRO A 33 1.39 0.88 9.84
N ALA A 34 1.60 1.12 8.55
CA ALA A 34 2.54 0.35 7.75
C ALA A 34 3.99 0.59 8.19
N ASN A 35 4.33 1.85 8.49
CA ASN A 35 5.64 2.20 9.03
C ASN A 35 5.82 1.69 10.47
N MET A 36 4.75 1.73 11.29
CA MET A 36 4.76 1.13 12.63
C MET A 36 5.01 -0.38 12.55
N ASN A 37 4.28 -1.09 11.68
CA ASN A 37 4.47 -2.53 11.45
C ASN A 37 5.89 -2.83 10.95
N TYR A 38 6.37 -2.08 9.97
CA TYR A 38 7.70 -2.26 9.38
C TYR A 38 8.82 -2.15 10.41
N LEU A 39 8.72 -1.20 11.36
CA LEU A 39 9.75 -0.95 12.35
C LEU A 39 9.62 -1.80 13.62
N SER A 40 8.41 -2.20 13.99
CA SER A 40 8.17 -2.89 15.26
C SER A 40 7.51 -4.26 15.15
N GLY A 41 6.87 -4.57 14.03
CA GLY A 41 6.01 -5.74 13.89
C GLY A 41 4.61 -5.55 14.49
N TYR A 42 4.31 -4.39 15.08
CA TYR A 42 2.99 -4.12 15.63
C TYR A 42 1.90 -4.26 14.57
N ASP A 43 0.88 -5.08 14.86
CA ASP A 43 -0.24 -5.36 13.97
C ASP A 43 -1.57 -5.36 14.74
N GLY A 44 -2.11 -4.16 15.00
CA GLY A 44 -3.40 -3.97 15.63
C GLY A 44 -4.36 -3.18 14.75
N TRP A 45 -5.67 -3.52 14.81
CA TRP A 45 -6.72 -2.75 14.14
C TRP A 45 -7.18 -1.57 15.00
N SER A 46 -6.27 -0.78 15.55
CA SER A 46 -6.59 0.35 16.42
C SER A 46 -6.20 1.71 15.84
N PHE A 47 -5.85 1.77 14.56
CA PHE A 47 -5.45 3.00 13.88
C PHE A 47 -6.60 4.01 13.65
N TYR A 48 -7.83 3.71 14.09
CA TYR A 48 -8.93 4.68 14.18
C TYR A 48 -8.85 5.56 15.43
N VAL A 49 -7.96 5.24 16.39
CA VAL A 49 -7.53 6.10 17.47
C VAL A 49 -6.06 6.42 17.32
N HIS A 50 -5.60 7.53 17.92
CA HIS A 50 -4.20 7.94 17.76
C HIS A 50 -3.24 6.98 18.46
N GLN A 51 -2.30 6.47 17.70
CA GLN A 51 -1.20 5.62 18.14
C GLN A 51 0.06 5.97 17.33
N LEU A 52 1.23 5.69 17.88
CA LEU A 52 2.49 5.97 17.19
C LEU A 52 3.66 5.16 17.74
N LEU A 53 4.76 5.13 17.00
CA LEU A 53 6.08 4.81 17.53
C LEU A 53 6.88 6.09 17.74
N ILE A 54 7.56 6.18 18.87
CA ILE A 54 8.62 7.17 19.11
C ILE A 54 9.94 6.49 18.78
N VAL A 55 10.61 6.95 17.73
CA VAL A 55 11.96 6.51 17.35
C VAL A 55 12.96 7.58 17.77
N ARG A 56 13.95 7.22 18.60
CA ARG A 56 15.00 8.11 19.08
C ARG A 56 16.36 7.64 18.57
N LEU A 57 17.27 8.60 18.27
CA LEU A 57 18.62 8.26 17.84
C LEU A 57 19.43 7.51 18.89
N ASP A 58 19.22 7.84 20.16
CA ASP A 58 19.96 7.34 21.32
C ASP A 58 19.37 6.08 21.99
N GLU A 59 18.21 5.56 21.50
CA GLU A 59 17.61 4.33 22.01
C GLU A 59 17.60 3.22 20.94
N GLU A 60 17.87 1.98 21.33
CA GLU A 60 17.92 0.85 20.39
C GLU A 60 16.53 0.49 19.87
N GLN A 61 15.54 0.43 20.76
CA GLN A 61 14.16 0.06 20.45
C GLN A 61 13.26 1.30 20.33
N PRO A 62 12.24 1.27 19.46
CA PRO A 62 11.23 2.32 19.46
C PRO A 62 10.29 2.16 20.66
N THR A 63 9.65 3.25 21.08
CA THR A 63 8.57 3.19 22.06
C THR A 63 7.22 3.22 21.33
N TRP A 64 6.39 2.20 21.52
CA TRP A 64 4.99 2.23 21.09
C TRP A 64 4.16 3.04 22.09
N VAL A 65 3.31 3.93 21.60
CA VAL A 65 2.35 4.70 22.41
C VAL A 65 0.97 4.57 21.80
N GLY A 66 0.00 4.16 22.60
CA GLY A 66 -1.37 3.99 22.14
C GLY A 66 -2.37 3.87 23.30
N ARG A 67 -3.62 3.59 22.98
CA ARG A 67 -4.71 3.39 23.94
C ARG A 67 -4.41 2.19 24.86
N GLY A 68 -4.78 2.30 26.14
CA GLY A 68 -4.48 1.28 27.15
C GLY A 68 -4.95 -0.12 26.80
N MET A 69 -6.15 -0.27 26.26
CA MET A 69 -6.70 -1.58 25.87
C MET A 69 -5.95 -2.22 24.69
N ASP A 70 -5.26 -1.44 23.87
CA ASP A 70 -4.53 -1.92 22.69
C ASP A 70 -3.06 -2.29 23.02
N ALA A 71 -2.57 -1.95 24.22
CA ALA A 71 -1.21 -2.28 24.65
C ALA A 71 -0.94 -3.79 24.63
N THR A 72 -1.94 -4.62 24.92
CA THR A 72 -1.80 -6.08 24.85
C THR A 72 -1.56 -6.60 23.43
N ALA A 73 -2.10 -5.92 22.40
CA ALA A 73 -1.80 -6.24 21.02
C ALA A 73 -0.34 -5.88 20.67
N ALA A 74 0.18 -4.76 21.20
CA ALA A 74 1.59 -4.41 21.03
C ALA A 74 2.51 -5.45 21.69
N VAL A 75 2.20 -5.92 22.91
CA VAL A 75 2.93 -7.01 23.58
C VAL A 75 2.89 -8.31 22.75
N ALA A 76 1.76 -8.61 22.12
CA ALA A 76 1.57 -9.87 21.39
C ALA A 76 2.27 -9.90 20.02
N THR A 77 2.41 -8.76 19.34
CA THR A 77 2.85 -8.71 17.95
C THR A 77 4.21 -8.07 17.74
N ALA A 78 4.57 -7.05 18.54
CA ALA A 78 5.82 -6.33 18.38
C ALA A 78 7.04 -7.10 18.95
N TRP A 79 8.22 -6.82 18.40
CA TRP A 79 9.50 -7.36 18.90
C TRP A 79 10.09 -6.58 20.09
N ILE A 80 9.47 -5.45 20.41
CA ILE A 80 9.95 -4.52 21.45
C ILE A 80 9.63 -5.04 22.87
N ASP A 81 10.46 -4.68 23.84
CA ASP A 81 10.28 -5.07 25.23
C ASP A 81 9.11 -4.31 25.88
N SER A 82 8.52 -4.89 26.92
CA SER A 82 7.35 -4.32 27.61
C SER A 82 7.56 -2.89 28.13
N ASP A 83 8.79 -2.53 28.52
CA ASP A 83 9.15 -1.21 29.01
C ASP A 83 9.09 -0.13 27.92
N HIS A 84 9.08 -0.55 26.68
CA HIS A 84 8.87 0.29 25.49
C HIS A 84 7.41 0.34 25.01
N ILE A 85 6.47 -0.23 25.76
CA ILE A 85 5.04 -0.16 25.46
C ILE A 85 4.37 0.75 26.48
N VAL A 86 3.98 1.93 26.03
CA VAL A 86 3.39 2.97 26.87
C VAL A 86 1.92 3.17 26.50
N ALA A 87 1.05 3.03 27.49
CA ALA A 87 -0.39 3.19 27.31
C ALA A 87 -0.86 4.55 27.82
N TYR A 88 -1.60 5.30 27.02
CA TYR A 88 -2.32 6.45 27.55
C TYR A 88 -3.70 6.05 28.09
N PRO A 89 -4.20 6.77 29.12
CA PRO A 89 -5.51 6.51 29.71
C PRO A 89 -6.67 6.67 28.71
N ASP A 90 -7.75 5.91 28.91
CA ASP A 90 -8.90 5.89 27.99
C ASP A 90 -9.65 7.24 27.94
N ASP A 91 -9.51 8.09 28.96
CA ASP A 91 -10.11 9.44 28.99
C ASP A 91 -9.51 10.43 27.96
N TYR A 92 -8.47 10.03 27.23
CA TYR A 92 -7.96 10.76 26.06
C TYR A 92 -8.67 10.41 24.75
N VAL A 93 -9.41 9.28 24.71
CA VAL A 93 -10.04 8.80 23.48
C VAL A 93 -11.32 9.58 23.19
N HIS A 94 -11.40 10.20 22.00
CA HIS A 94 -12.54 11.00 21.55
C HIS A 94 -12.97 12.08 22.57
N ASN A 95 -12.03 12.59 23.35
CA ASN A 95 -12.27 13.64 24.33
C ASN A 95 -12.16 15.03 23.68
N THR A 96 -13.03 15.96 24.08
CA THR A 96 -13.04 17.34 23.54
C THR A 96 -12.08 18.29 24.26
N VAL A 97 -11.53 17.88 25.41
CA VAL A 97 -10.65 18.70 26.25
C VAL A 97 -9.21 18.19 26.25
N LYS A 98 -9.03 16.88 26.21
CA LYS A 98 -7.73 16.20 26.21
C LYS A 98 -7.50 15.53 24.85
N HIS A 99 -6.30 15.63 24.33
CA HIS A 99 -5.90 14.93 23.09
C HIS A 99 -4.79 13.92 23.39
N PRO A 100 -4.75 12.73 22.74
CA PRO A 100 -3.66 11.76 22.94
C PRO A 100 -2.26 12.34 22.75
N MET A 101 -2.10 13.32 21.85
CA MET A 101 -0.82 14.02 21.65
C MET A 101 -0.42 14.92 22.81
N ASP A 102 -1.33 15.34 23.69
CA ASP A 102 -0.97 16.02 24.95
C ASP A 102 -0.23 15.06 25.87
N TYR A 103 -0.68 13.80 25.93
CA TYR A 103 0.03 12.73 26.67
C TYR A 103 1.41 12.42 26.05
N VAL A 104 1.48 12.35 24.72
CA VAL A 104 2.76 12.15 24.01
C VAL A 104 3.74 13.28 24.29
N ALA A 105 3.25 14.53 24.27
CA ALA A 105 4.08 15.69 24.59
C ALA A 105 4.63 15.63 26.02
N GLN A 106 3.79 15.31 27.01
CA GLN A 106 4.20 15.13 28.40
C GLN A 106 5.22 13.99 28.54
N LEU A 107 5.02 12.88 27.84
CA LEU A 107 5.96 11.75 27.85
C LEU A 107 7.32 12.15 27.28
N LEU A 108 7.35 12.86 26.16
CA LEU A 108 8.59 13.34 25.54
C LEU A 108 9.32 14.35 26.42
N ASP A 109 8.61 15.29 27.03
CA ASP A 109 9.21 16.27 27.94
C ASP A 109 9.80 15.59 29.19
N SER A 110 9.05 14.67 29.81
CA SER A 110 9.52 13.89 30.98
C SER A 110 10.77 13.04 30.70
N ARG A 111 10.98 12.66 29.42
CA ARG A 111 12.16 11.92 28.96
C ARG A 111 13.28 12.84 28.44
N GLY A 112 13.19 14.15 28.68
CA GLY A 112 14.21 15.13 28.26
C GLY A 112 14.26 15.40 26.77
N GLN A 113 13.17 15.13 26.03
CA GLN A 113 13.08 15.36 24.59
C GLN A 113 12.37 16.67 24.23
N GLY A 114 11.89 17.44 25.20
CA GLY A 114 11.08 18.64 25.02
C GLY A 114 11.75 19.81 24.31
N ASN A 115 13.06 19.75 24.10
CA ASN A 115 13.86 20.79 23.40
C ASN A 115 14.60 20.24 22.17
N LYS A 116 14.21 19.05 21.69
CA LYS A 116 14.86 18.36 20.58
C LYS A 116 14.23 18.69 19.23
N THR A 117 14.90 18.28 18.17
CA THR A 117 14.34 18.29 16.80
C THR A 117 13.46 17.07 16.63
N ILE A 118 12.15 17.31 16.57
CA ILE A 118 11.13 16.26 16.47
C ILE A 118 10.51 16.29 15.06
N ALA A 119 10.63 15.20 14.33
CA ALA A 119 9.94 15.05 13.06
C ALA A 119 8.64 14.26 13.25
N VAL A 120 7.61 14.64 12.48
CA VAL A 120 6.31 13.97 12.45
C VAL A 120 5.92 13.64 11.01
N GLU A 121 5.20 12.55 10.80
CA GLU A 121 4.67 12.18 9.48
C GLU A 121 3.46 13.07 9.13
N MET A 122 3.73 14.32 8.69
CA MET A 122 2.72 15.36 8.52
C MET A 122 1.66 15.03 7.46
N ASP A 123 1.96 14.16 6.50
CA ASP A 123 1.06 13.77 5.41
C ASP A 123 0.52 12.34 5.57
N ALA A 124 0.68 11.74 6.75
CA ALA A 124 0.05 10.45 7.05
C ALA A 124 -1.45 10.60 7.31
N TYR A 125 -2.27 9.70 6.77
CA TYR A 125 -3.74 9.71 6.96
C TYR A 125 -4.18 9.69 8.42
N TYR A 126 -3.33 9.22 9.31
CA TYR A 126 -3.59 9.02 10.75
C TYR A 126 -3.06 10.15 11.62
N PHE A 127 -2.35 11.13 11.04
CA PHE A 127 -1.83 12.31 11.72
C PHE A 127 -2.63 13.54 11.33
N THR A 128 -3.51 13.99 12.22
CA THR A 128 -4.39 15.13 11.95
C THR A 128 -3.73 16.46 12.30
N ALA A 129 -4.30 17.57 11.79
CA ALA A 129 -3.88 18.92 12.19
C ALA A 129 -3.95 19.12 13.71
N GLN A 130 -4.97 18.53 14.38
CA GLN A 130 -5.10 18.61 15.84
C GLN A 130 -3.94 17.89 16.55
N CYS A 131 -3.42 16.78 16.00
CA CYS A 131 -2.22 16.13 16.54
C CYS A 131 -1.04 17.09 16.58
N TYR A 132 -0.82 17.81 15.48
CA TYR A 132 0.29 18.76 15.35
C TYR A 132 0.15 19.93 16.33
N GLU A 133 -1.05 20.52 16.43
CA GLU A 133 -1.29 21.64 17.33
C GLU A 133 -1.12 21.23 18.82
N SER A 134 -1.63 20.07 19.22
CA SER A 134 -1.44 19.56 20.59
C SER A 134 0.03 19.32 20.92
N LEU A 135 0.80 18.72 20.01
CA LEU A 135 2.25 18.54 20.19
C LEU A 135 2.97 19.88 20.34
N LYS A 136 2.68 20.87 19.49
CA LYS A 136 3.30 22.21 19.56
C LYS A 136 2.95 22.95 20.86
N GLN A 137 1.73 22.84 21.34
CA GLN A 137 1.31 23.44 22.60
C GLN A 137 2.04 22.80 23.78
N GLY A 138 2.20 21.49 23.77
CA GLY A 138 2.88 20.74 24.84
C GLY A 138 4.40 20.83 24.83
N LEU A 139 5.01 21.09 23.66
CA LEU A 139 6.48 21.07 23.46
C LEU A 139 6.97 22.39 22.83
N GLN A 140 6.79 23.48 23.54
CA GLN A 140 7.06 24.85 23.05
C GLN A 140 8.54 25.12 22.72
N ASN A 141 9.47 24.35 23.28
CA ASN A 141 10.90 24.49 23.03
C ASN A 141 11.43 23.51 21.98
N ALA A 142 10.60 22.59 21.47
CA ALA A 142 11.00 21.65 20.44
C ALA A 142 11.00 22.31 19.05
N GLN A 143 11.91 21.84 18.19
CA GLN A 143 11.89 22.19 16.77
C GLN A 143 11.17 21.09 16.00
N PHE A 144 10.03 21.42 15.38
CA PHE A 144 9.30 20.48 14.55
C PHE A 144 9.76 20.47 13.11
N LYS A 145 9.92 19.28 12.54
CA LYS A 145 10.23 19.01 11.13
C LYS A 145 9.20 18.10 10.48
N ASN A 146 9.09 18.18 9.17
CA ASN A 146 8.32 17.22 8.38
C ASN A 146 9.13 15.93 8.19
N GLY A 147 8.64 14.83 8.75
CA GLY A 147 9.20 13.47 8.62
C GLY A 147 8.45 12.58 7.63
N THR A 148 7.54 13.17 6.84
CA THR A 148 6.75 12.45 5.83
C THR A 148 7.64 11.60 4.93
N ASN A 149 7.25 10.36 4.72
CA ASN A 149 7.92 9.38 3.86
C ASN A 149 9.36 9.00 4.27
N LEU A 150 9.87 9.42 5.45
CA LEU A 150 11.22 9.03 5.86
C LEU A 150 11.36 7.52 5.94
N VAL A 151 10.43 6.84 6.60
CA VAL A 151 10.40 5.37 6.72
C VAL A 151 9.99 4.72 5.39
N ASN A 152 9.06 5.31 4.66
CA ASN A 152 8.61 4.79 3.36
C ASN A 152 9.79 4.62 2.37
N TRP A 153 10.71 5.58 2.33
CA TRP A 153 11.94 5.48 1.53
C TRP A 153 12.96 4.46 2.07
N VAL A 154 12.89 4.06 3.34
CA VAL A 154 13.69 2.94 3.84
C VAL A 154 13.14 1.61 3.33
N ARG A 155 11.81 1.45 3.31
CA ARG A 155 11.13 0.19 2.93
C ARG A 155 10.92 -0.02 1.42
N ILE A 156 11.34 0.94 0.57
CA ILE A 156 11.16 0.81 -0.88
C ILE A 156 11.92 -0.37 -1.49
N VAL A 157 13.09 -0.71 -0.94
CA VAL A 157 13.89 -1.89 -1.32
C VAL A 157 13.58 -3.00 -0.32
N LYS A 158 12.95 -4.07 -0.79
CA LYS A 158 12.47 -5.18 0.03
C LYS A 158 13.59 -6.14 0.41
N SER A 159 13.52 -6.69 1.61
CA SER A 159 14.33 -7.86 1.97
C SER A 159 13.81 -9.12 1.26
N ASP A 160 14.62 -10.16 1.22
CA ASP A 160 14.21 -11.43 0.61
C ASP A 160 12.98 -12.03 1.29
N GLN A 161 12.85 -11.86 2.62
CA GLN A 161 11.67 -12.33 3.35
C GLN A 161 10.41 -11.53 3.00
N GLU A 162 10.50 -10.21 2.78
CA GLU A 162 9.39 -9.38 2.30
C GLU A 162 8.94 -9.84 0.91
N ILE A 163 9.88 -10.16 0.01
CA ILE A 163 9.57 -10.72 -1.31
C ILE A 163 8.84 -12.06 -1.20
N VAL A 164 9.19 -12.92 -0.24
CA VAL A 164 8.45 -14.17 0.01
C VAL A 164 7.00 -13.88 0.38
N TYR A 165 6.74 -12.90 1.26
CA TYR A 165 5.36 -12.53 1.63
C TYR A 165 4.58 -11.94 0.45
N MET A 166 5.21 -11.10 -0.37
CA MET A 166 4.58 -10.56 -1.57
C MET A 166 4.27 -11.65 -2.62
N LYS A 167 5.14 -12.65 -2.78
CA LYS A 167 4.87 -13.82 -3.64
C LYS A 167 3.70 -14.67 -3.11
N ARG A 168 3.56 -14.80 -1.80
CA ARG A 168 2.39 -15.46 -1.20
C ARG A 168 1.12 -14.65 -1.42
N ALA A 169 1.18 -13.33 -1.27
CA ALA A 169 0.08 -12.43 -1.60
C ALA A 169 -0.33 -12.55 -3.09
N ALA A 170 0.66 -12.69 -4.00
CA ALA A 170 0.41 -12.91 -5.42
C ALA A 170 -0.37 -14.20 -5.69
N LYS A 171 -0.07 -15.30 -4.98
CA LYS A 171 -0.84 -16.54 -5.11
C LYS A 171 -2.29 -16.41 -4.60
N ILE A 172 -2.49 -15.61 -3.56
CA ILE A 172 -3.84 -15.30 -3.05
C ILE A 172 -4.64 -14.53 -4.10
N VAL A 173 -4.05 -13.48 -4.72
CA VAL A 173 -4.78 -12.71 -5.73
C VAL A 173 -5.02 -13.50 -7.01
N GLU A 174 -4.12 -14.40 -7.44
CA GLU A 174 -4.36 -15.31 -8.56
C GLU A 174 -5.64 -16.14 -8.34
N ASN A 175 -5.80 -16.71 -7.13
CA ASN A 175 -6.99 -17.48 -6.77
C ASN A 175 -8.25 -16.61 -6.70
N ALA A 176 -8.17 -15.46 -6.06
CA ALA A 176 -9.30 -14.53 -5.94
C ALA A 176 -9.75 -13.98 -7.31
N MET A 177 -8.78 -13.65 -8.19
CA MET A 177 -9.05 -13.21 -9.56
C MET A 177 -9.75 -14.29 -10.39
N ARG A 178 -9.25 -15.52 -10.33
CA ARG A 178 -9.87 -16.66 -11.01
C ARG A 178 -11.32 -16.89 -10.54
N ILE A 179 -11.54 -16.90 -9.23
CA ILE A 179 -12.90 -17.08 -8.64
C ILE A 179 -13.81 -15.90 -9.04
N GLY A 180 -13.29 -14.67 -9.02
CA GLY A 180 -14.02 -13.49 -9.46
C GLY A 180 -14.48 -13.61 -10.91
N ILE A 181 -13.56 -13.90 -11.82
CA ILE A 181 -13.86 -14.08 -13.25
C ILE A 181 -14.85 -15.24 -13.47
N GLU A 182 -14.62 -16.39 -12.84
CA GLU A 182 -15.52 -17.56 -12.96
C GLU A 182 -16.94 -17.28 -12.45
N SER A 183 -17.09 -16.38 -11.48
CA SER A 183 -18.37 -16.06 -10.84
C SER A 183 -19.18 -14.97 -11.54
N ILE A 184 -18.56 -14.22 -12.47
CA ILE A 184 -19.24 -13.20 -13.25
C ILE A 184 -20.08 -13.89 -14.34
N GLU A 185 -21.41 -13.69 -14.27
CA GLU A 185 -22.37 -14.18 -15.27
C GLU A 185 -23.56 -13.22 -15.37
N GLU A 186 -24.23 -13.21 -16.55
CA GLU A 186 -25.46 -12.43 -16.73
C GLU A 186 -26.50 -12.77 -15.63
N GLY A 187 -27.08 -11.73 -15.03
CA GLY A 187 -28.13 -11.86 -14.01
C GLY A 187 -27.64 -12.10 -12.58
N ILE A 188 -26.36 -12.38 -12.35
CA ILE A 188 -25.73 -12.43 -11.02
C ILE A 188 -25.51 -11.01 -10.51
N ARG A 189 -25.69 -10.76 -9.21
CA ARG A 189 -25.43 -9.45 -8.59
C ARG A 189 -23.93 -9.24 -8.39
N GLU A 190 -23.47 -7.99 -8.57
CA GLU A 190 -22.07 -7.59 -8.31
C GLU A 190 -21.63 -7.99 -6.89
N CYS A 191 -22.45 -7.71 -5.87
CA CYS A 191 -22.13 -8.04 -4.47
C CYS A 191 -21.97 -9.56 -4.20
N ASP A 192 -22.67 -10.44 -4.92
CA ASP A 192 -22.55 -11.89 -4.74
C ASP A 192 -21.18 -12.37 -5.27
N VAL A 193 -20.66 -11.76 -6.33
CA VAL A 193 -19.31 -12.02 -6.85
C VAL A 193 -18.25 -11.53 -5.87
N VAL A 194 -18.42 -10.31 -5.35
CA VAL A 194 -17.49 -9.73 -4.35
C VAL A 194 -17.42 -10.58 -3.08
N ALA A 195 -18.54 -11.11 -2.60
CA ALA A 195 -18.55 -12.01 -1.44
C ALA A 195 -17.66 -13.25 -1.65
N LYS A 196 -17.67 -13.82 -2.87
CA LYS A 196 -16.79 -14.95 -3.23
C LYS A 196 -15.32 -14.51 -3.34
N ILE A 197 -15.06 -13.32 -3.89
CA ILE A 197 -13.70 -12.75 -3.96
C ILE A 197 -13.14 -12.57 -2.55
N TYR A 198 -13.89 -11.94 -1.62
CA TYR A 198 -13.47 -11.79 -0.23
C TYR A 198 -13.23 -13.13 0.46
N HIS A 199 -14.11 -14.10 0.22
CA HIS A 199 -13.89 -15.45 0.74
C HIS A 199 -12.54 -16.01 0.26
N ALA A 200 -12.23 -15.88 -1.02
CA ALA A 200 -10.96 -16.37 -1.58
C ALA A 200 -9.74 -15.59 -1.05
N GLN A 201 -9.86 -14.27 -0.92
CA GLN A 201 -8.79 -13.42 -0.36
C GLN A 201 -8.45 -13.81 1.07
N ILE A 202 -9.45 -14.04 1.93
CA ILE A 202 -9.24 -14.39 3.35
C ILE A 202 -8.86 -15.86 3.53
N SER A 203 -9.49 -16.78 2.81
CA SER A 203 -9.12 -18.20 2.85
C SER A 203 -7.71 -18.45 2.32
N GLY A 204 -7.23 -17.62 1.40
CA GLY A 204 -5.89 -17.70 0.86
C GLY A 204 -5.66 -18.95 0.00
N THR A 205 -4.74 -19.80 0.42
CA THR A 205 -4.35 -21.04 -0.24
C THR A 205 -4.48 -22.22 0.73
N GLU A 206 -4.26 -23.46 0.27
CA GLU A 206 -4.21 -24.63 1.16
C GLU A 206 -3.10 -24.55 2.22
N SER A 207 -2.04 -23.78 1.95
CA SER A 207 -0.85 -23.74 2.81
C SER A 207 -0.84 -22.55 3.77
N TYR A 208 -1.57 -21.46 3.47
CA TYR A 208 -1.61 -20.26 4.29
C TYR A 208 -2.86 -19.41 3.99
N GLY A 209 -3.37 -18.76 5.03
CA GLY A 209 -4.48 -17.81 4.90
C GLY A 209 -4.01 -16.46 4.33
N GLY A 210 -5.00 -15.68 3.91
CA GLY A 210 -4.82 -14.29 3.53
C GLY A 210 -5.26 -13.33 4.64
N ASP A 211 -4.79 -12.10 4.54
CA ASP A 211 -5.21 -10.98 5.38
C ASP A 211 -6.21 -10.09 4.62
N TYR A 212 -6.87 -9.18 5.34
CA TYR A 212 -7.67 -8.15 4.70
C TYR A 212 -6.76 -7.23 3.85
N PRO A 213 -7.10 -6.95 2.59
CA PRO A 213 -6.36 -5.99 1.77
C PRO A 213 -6.60 -4.54 2.23
N ALA A 214 -5.65 -3.66 1.94
CA ALA A 214 -5.75 -2.24 2.30
C ALA A 214 -6.84 -1.50 1.53
N ILE A 215 -7.12 -1.90 0.29
CA ILE A 215 -8.22 -1.40 -0.51
C ILE A 215 -9.22 -2.53 -0.73
N VAL A 216 -10.50 -2.20 -0.66
CA VAL A 216 -11.59 -3.14 -0.99
C VAL A 216 -11.54 -3.53 -2.48
N PRO A 217 -12.14 -4.65 -2.91
CA PRO A 217 -12.29 -4.96 -4.32
C PRO A 217 -12.95 -3.81 -5.09
N LEU A 218 -12.29 -3.31 -6.14
CA LEU A 218 -12.86 -2.32 -7.05
C LEU A 218 -13.44 -3.07 -8.24
N LEU A 219 -14.77 -3.01 -8.40
CA LEU A 219 -15.50 -3.76 -9.42
C LEU A 219 -16.53 -2.89 -10.15
N PRO A 220 -16.13 -1.84 -10.86
CA PRO A 220 -17.05 -1.15 -11.77
C PRO A 220 -17.49 -2.07 -12.91
N SER A 221 -18.77 -1.96 -13.29
CA SER A 221 -19.35 -2.71 -14.41
C SER A 221 -20.12 -1.83 -15.37
N GLY A 222 -20.23 -2.23 -16.64
CA GLY A 222 -20.89 -1.49 -17.71
C GLY A 222 -20.27 -0.09 -17.94
N GLU A 223 -21.08 0.95 -18.03
CA GLU A 223 -20.59 2.32 -18.23
C GLU A 223 -19.75 2.84 -17.06
N LYS A 224 -19.90 2.27 -15.86
CA LYS A 224 -19.09 2.64 -14.69
C LYS A 224 -17.61 2.28 -14.84
N THR A 225 -17.24 1.42 -15.81
CA THR A 225 -15.84 1.11 -16.10
C THR A 225 -15.08 2.29 -16.73
N ASN A 226 -15.74 3.40 -16.97
CA ASN A 226 -15.13 4.67 -17.39
C ASN A 226 -14.35 5.38 -16.28
N THR A 227 -14.35 4.82 -15.05
CA THR A 227 -13.63 5.36 -13.90
C THR A 227 -13.02 4.23 -13.05
N PRO A 228 -11.81 4.41 -12.47
CA PRO A 228 -11.09 3.32 -11.80
C PRO A 228 -11.60 3.00 -10.40
N HIS A 229 -12.14 3.97 -9.63
CA HIS A 229 -12.28 3.82 -8.17
C HIS A 229 -13.72 3.60 -7.71
N LEU A 230 -14.54 2.93 -8.50
CA LEU A 230 -15.86 2.49 -8.05
C LEU A 230 -15.81 1.06 -7.53
N THR A 231 -16.59 0.85 -6.47
CA THR A 231 -16.81 -0.46 -5.90
C THR A 231 -18.03 -1.13 -6.56
N TRP A 232 -18.55 -2.15 -5.95
CA TRP A 232 -19.72 -2.90 -6.39
C TRP A 232 -21.03 -2.31 -5.86
N THR A 233 -22.14 -2.76 -6.48
CA THR A 233 -23.51 -2.53 -6.00
C THR A 233 -24.27 -3.85 -5.88
N ASP A 234 -25.59 -3.79 -5.65
CA ASP A 234 -26.49 -4.92 -5.74
C ASP A 234 -27.10 -5.14 -7.13
N GLN A 235 -26.63 -4.36 -8.13
CA GLN A 235 -27.09 -4.50 -9.50
C GLN A 235 -26.63 -5.84 -10.11
N LYS A 236 -27.41 -6.32 -11.06
CA LYS A 236 -27.11 -7.53 -11.81
C LYS A 236 -26.29 -7.20 -13.05
N TYR A 237 -25.30 -8.03 -13.33
CA TYR A 237 -24.55 -7.98 -14.58
C TYR A 237 -25.44 -8.19 -15.80
N ARG A 238 -25.10 -7.53 -16.89
CA ARG A 238 -25.82 -7.60 -18.17
C ARG A 238 -24.88 -8.07 -19.27
N LYS A 239 -25.45 -8.76 -20.26
CA LYS A 239 -24.71 -9.14 -21.46
C LYS A 239 -24.19 -7.91 -22.20
N GLY A 240 -22.93 -7.95 -22.61
CA GLY A 240 -22.22 -6.83 -23.24
C GLY A 240 -21.45 -5.92 -22.26
N ASP A 241 -21.73 -6.00 -20.93
CA ASP A 241 -21.06 -5.17 -19.96
C ASP A 241 -19.58 -5.57 -19.81
N PRO A 242 -18.64 -4.61 -19.92
CA PRO A 242 -17.32 -4.80 -19.37
C PRO A 242 -17.37 -4.76 -17.83
N VAL A 243 -16.48 -5.48 -17.17
CA VAL A 243 -16.28 -5.49 -15.72
C VAL A 243 -14.79 -5.42 -15.46
N ILE A 244 -14.34 -4.42 -14.70
CA ILE A 244 -12.98 -4.35 -14.22
C ILE A 244 -12.94 -5.01 -12.82
N LEU A 245 -11.99 -5.89 -12.61
CA LEU A 245 -11.65 -6.44 -11.28
C LEU A 245 -10.26 -5.92 -10.93
N GLU A 246 -10.17 -4.97 -10.00
CA GLU A 246 -8.92 -4.58 -9.36
C GLU A 246 -8.93 -5.10 -7.92
N LEU A 247 -8.06 -6.07 -7.65
CA LEU A 247 -8.00 -6.84 -6.41
C LEU A 247 -6.56 -6.85 -5.88
N ALA A 248 -6.40 -7.07 -4.59
CA ALA A 248 -5.10 -7.45 -4.04
C ALA A 248 -5.19 -8.74 -3.22
N GLY A 249 -4.20 -9.59 -3.33
CA GLY A 249 -3.87 -10.53 -2.27
C GLY A 249 -3.10 -9.81 -1.18
N CYS A 250 -3.30 -10.22 0.07
CA CYS A 250 -2.58 -9.70 1.22
C CYS A 250 -2.11 -10.88 2.09
N HIS A 251 -0.82 -10.89 2.44
CA HIS A 251 -0.26 -11.87 3.36
C HIS A 251 0.77 -11.20 4.27
N GLN A 252 0.56 -11.29 5.58
CA GLN A 252 1.36 -10.60 6.57
C GLN A 252 1.46 -9.09 6.28
N ARG A 253 0.35 -8.48 5.88
CA ARG A 253 0.20 -7.07 5.46
C ARG A 253 0.94 -6.69 4.17
N TYR A 254 1.64 -7.61 3.51
CA TYR A 254 2.26 -7.39 2.20
C TYR A 254 1.24 -7.62 1.09
N HIS A 255 1.17 -6.69 0.15
CA HIS A 255 0.18 -6.67 -0.92
C HIS A 255 0.77 -7.05 -2.26
N SER A 256 -0.04 -7.74 -3.07
CA SER A 256 0.19 -7.93 -4.50
C SER A 256 -1.10 -7.60 -5.25
N PRO A 257 -1.28 -6.33 -5.67
CA PRO A 257 -2.42 -5.93 -6.49
C PRO A 257 -2.37 -6.51 -7.90
N LEU A 258 -3.55 -6.78 -8.48
CA LEU A 258 -3.75 -7.29 -9.83
C LEU A 258 -5.09 -6.81 -10.38
N ALA A 259 -5.09 -6.31 -11.61
CA ALA A 259 -6.34 -5.94 -12.30
C ALA A 259 -6.52 -6.69 -13.61
N ARG A 260 -7.76 -7.05 -13.93
CA ARG A 260 -8.17 -7.66 -15.19
C ARG A 260 -9.54 -7.14 -15.61
N THR A 261 -9.75 -7.05 -16.91
CA THR A 261 -11.04 -6.70 -17.51
C THR A 261 -11.71 -7.93 -18.11
N VAL A 262 -13.00 -8.08 -17.82
CA VAL A 262 -13.86 -9.16 -18.30
C VAL A 262 -15.02 -8.54 -19.10
N VAL A 263 -15.47 -9.16 -20.17
CA VAL A 263 -16.72 -8.80 -20.88
C VAL A 263 -17.68 -9.98 -20.87
N ILE A 264 -18.94 -9.70 -20.59
CA ILE A 264 -20.01 -10.71 -20.55
C ILE A 264 -20.62 -10.86 -21.95
N GLY A 265 -20.39 -12.01 -22.61
CA GLY A 265 -20.74 -12.23 -24.01
C GLY A 265 -19.71 -11.63 -24.97
N GLU A 266 -20.07 -11.49 -26.23
CA GLU A 266 -19.16 -10.99 -27.26
C GLU A 266 -18.85 -9.50 -27.06
N PRO A 267 -17.58 -9.11 -26.86
CA PRO A 267 -17.20 -7.71 -26.66
C PRO A 267 -17.32 -6.91 -27.97
N GLU A 268 -17.69 -5.64 -27.84
CA GLU A 268 -17.61 -4.70 -28.97
C GLU A 268 -16.15 -4.57 -29.44
N GLN A 269 -15.95 -4.38 -30.75
CA GLN A 269 -14.59 -4.30 -31.33
C GLN A 269 -13.74 -3.22 -30.66
N LYS A 270 -14.32 -2.04 -30.35
CA LYS A 270 -13.59 -0.96 -29.65
C LYS A 270 -13.00 -1.35 -28.28
N ILE A 271 -13.65 -2.30 -27.55
CA ILE A 271 -13.13 -2.80 -26.27
C ILE A 271 -11.97 -3.77 -26.52
N LYS A 272 -12.07 -4.62 -27.56
CA LYS A 272 -10.97 -5.50 -27.96
C LYS A 272 -9.73 -4.69 -28.36
N ASP A 273 -9.93 -3.69 -29.23
CA ASP A 273 -8.83 -2.82 -29.70
C ASP A 273 -8.17 -2.09 -28.52
N LEU A 274 -8.97 -1.58 -27.58
CA LEU A 274 -8.43 -0.92 -26.39
C LEU A 274 -7.65 -1.90 -25.50
N ALA A 275 -8.15 -3.13 -25.32
CA ALA A 275 -7.46 -4.16 -24.55
C ALA A 275 -6.11 -4.54 -25.16
N GLU A 276 -6.04 -4.66 -26.49
CA GLU A 276 -4.77 -4.91 -27.21
C GLU A 276 -3.76 -3.78 -26.94
N VAL A 277 -4.20 -2.52 -27.04
CA VAL A 277 -3.33 -1.35 -26.78
C VAL A 277 -2.82 -1.35 -25.32
N VAL A 278 -3.68 -1.66 -24.34
CA VAL A 278 -3.28 -1.75 -22.93
C VAL A 278 -2.29 -2.89 -22.71
N ILE A 279 -2.49 -4.06 -23.34
CA ILE A 279 -1.59 -5.21 -23.23
C ILE A 279 -0.22 -4.89 -23.85
N GLU A 280 -0.18 -4.39 -25.08
CA GLU A 280 1.05 -3.99 -25.74
C GLU A 280 1.83 -2.94 -24.92
N GLY A 281 1.10 -1.98 -24.37
CA GLY A 281 1.68 -0.94 -23.54
C GLY A 281 2.30 -1.46 -22.26
N ILE A 282 1.59 -2.32 -21.50
CA ILE A 282 2.16 -2.89 -20.25
C ILE A 282 3.36 -3.78 -20.55
N GLU A 283 3.36 -4.53 -21.64
CA GLU A 283 4.48 -5.35 -22.06
C GLU A 283 5.70 -4.48 -22.42
N ALA A 284 5.51 -3.39 -23.13
CA ALA A 284 6.57 -2.42 -23.43
C ALA A 284 7.16 -1.80 -22.15
N ALA A 285 6.30 -1.42 -21.19
CA ALA A 285 6.74 -0.88 -19.91
C ALA A 285 7.51 -1.90 -19.08
N LEU A 286 7.01 -3.13 -18.95
CA LEU A 286 7.70 -4.21 -18.23
C LEU A 286 9.06 -4.55 -18.86
N ALA A 287 9.16 -4.54 -20.18
CA ALA A 287 10.43 -4.76 -20.89
C ALA A 287 11.48 -3.66 -20.64
N ALA A 288 11.03 -2.44 -20.30
CA ALA A 288 11.92 -1.31 -19.96
C ALA A 288 12.44 -1.37 -18.51
N VAL A 289 11.82 -2.18 -17.64
CA VAL A 289 12.23 -2.31 -16.23
C VAL A 289 13.54 -3.06 -16.12
N LYS A 290 14.55 -2.40 -15.57
CA LYS A 290 15.86 -2.99 -15.22
C LYS A 290 16.56 -2.13 -14.16
N PRO A 291 17.53 -2.66 -13.42
CA PRO A 291 18.36 -1.85 -12.53
C PRO A 291 19.04 -0.70 -13.31
N GLY A 292 19.02 0.48 -12.71
CA GLY A 292 19.60 1.69 -13.31
C GLY A 292 18.66 2.48 -14.22
N ALA A 293 17.55 1.90 -14.70
CA ALA A 293 16.51 2.66 -15.39
C ALA A 293 15.77 3.56 -14.38
N THR A 294 15.20 4.66 -14.86
CA THR A 294 14.35 5.55 -14.05
C THR A 294 12.87 5.22 -14.20
N CYS A 295 12.05 5.65 -13.24
CA CYS A 295 10.60 5.50 -13.33
C CYS A 295 10.02 6.20 -14.57
N GLU A 296 10.56 7.39 -14.94
CA GLU A 296 10.13 8.11 -16.15
C GLU A 296 10.47 7.37 -17.46
N GLU A 297 11.59 6.64 -17.52
CA GLU A 297 11.95 5.83 -18.69
C GLU A 297 10.99 4.64 -18.90
N VAL A 298 10.54 4.03 -17.82
CA VAL A 298 9.52 2.96 -17.86
C VAL A 298 8.17 3.53 -18.32
N GLU A 299 7.77 4.70 -17.81
CA GLU A 299 6.56 5.39 -18.27
C GLU A 299 6.65 5.77 -19.75
N LEU A 300 7.79 6.27 -20.19
CA LEU A 300 8.02 6.66 -21.59
C LEU A 300 7.82 5.47 -22.55
N ALA A 301 8.25 4.28 -22.16
CA ALA A 301 8.03 3.07 -22.96
C ALA A 301 6.54 2.75 -23.13
N TRP A 302 5.74 2.84 -22.04
CA TRP A 302 4.30 2.76 -22.09
C TRP A 302 3.69 3.82 -23.01
N ARG A 303 3.97 5.09 -22.75
CA ARG A 303 3.41 6.24 -23.48
C ARG A 303 3.70 6.15 -24.97
N THR A 304 4.93 5.81 -25.35
CA THR A 304 5.34 5.63 -26.73
C THR A 304 4.54 4.51 -27.43
N SER A 305 4.19 3.44 -26.69
CA SER A 305 3.37 2.35 -27.23
C SER A 305 1.95 2.80 -27.53
N ILE A 306 1.25 3.41 -26.57
CA ILE A 306 -0.17 3.75 -26.71
C ILE A 306 -0.41 4.94 -27.65
N GLU A 307 0.55 5.88 -27.77
CA GLU A 307 0.45 7.03 -28.69
C GLU A 307 0.43 6.59 -30.15
N LYS A 308 1.06 5.46 -30.51
CA LYS A 308 0.99 4.89 -31.87
C LYS A 308 -0.44 4.53 -32.28
N SER A 309 -1.27 4.16 -31.32
CA SER A 309 -2.69 3.83 -31.50
C SER A 309 -3.62 5.02 -31.21
N GLY A 310 -3.05 6.23 -31.02
CA GLY A 310 -3.80 7.47 -30.83
C GLY A 310 -4.34 7.69 -29.43
N PHE A 311 -3.93 6.89 -28.44
CA PHE A 311 -4.36 7.05 -27.03
C PHE A 311 -3.37 7.90 -26.23
N LYS A 312 -3.88 8.55 -25.19
CA LYS A 312 -3.09 9.32 -24.20
C LYS A 312 -3.56 8.97 -22.80
N LYS A 313 -2.62 9.04 -21.87
CA LYS A 313 -2.88 8.90 -20.43
C LYS A 313 -2.00 9.88 -19.67
N ASP A 314 -2.62 10.79 -18.93
CA ASP A 314 -1.92 11.85 -18.18
C ASP A 314 -1.56 11.42 -16.76
N SER A 315 -2.25 10.42 -16.18
CA SER A 315 -1.97 9.91 -14.86
C SER A 315 -0.79 8.94 -14.85
N ARG A 316 -0.16 8.78 -13.68
CA ARG A 316 0.87 7.75 -13.47
C ARG A 316 0.38 6.36 -13.88
N ILE A 317 1.28 5.51 -14.31
CA ILE A 317 1.00 4.12 -14.67
C ILE A 317 1.46 3.10 -13.62
N GLY A 318 1.94 3.54 -12.48
CA GLY A 318 2.34 2.65 -11.40
C GLY A 318 2.94 3.39 -10.22
N TYR A 319 3.12 2.67 -9.13
CA TYR A 319 3.66 3.16 -7.86
C TYR A 319 4.24 2.00 -7.06
N SER A 320 5.16 2.32 -6.14
CA SER A 320 5.74 1.33 -5.24
C SER A 320 4.69 0.75 -4.29
N THR A 321 4.78 -0.55 -4.00
CA THR A 321 3.90 -1.27 -3.09
C THR A 321 4.67 -2.25 -2.22
N GLY A 322 4.08 -2.68 -1.10
CA GLY A 322 4.71 -3.57 -0.13
C GLY A 322 3.81 -3.83 1.07
N VAL A 323 4.32 -3.57 2.30
CA VAL A 323 3.53 -3.62 3.53
C VAL A 323 2.64 -2.39 3.61
N ASN A 324 1.33 -2.57 3.76
CA ASN A 324 0.38 -1.47 3.83
C ASN A 324 -0.87 -1.81 4.65
N TYR A 325 -1.62 -0.75 5.00
CA TYR A 325 -2.88 -0.77 5.75
C TYR A 325 -3.92 0.10 5.06
N PRO A 326 -5.22 -0.10 5.33
CA PRO A 326 -6.24 0.82 4.81
C PRO A 326 -5.88 2.29 5.07
N PRO A 327 -6.15 3.21 4.14
CA PRO A 327 -6.98 3.03 2.96
C PRO A 327 -6.22 2.78 1.66
N ASP A 328 -4.90 2.55 1.67
CA ASP A 328 -4.08 2.47 0.46
C ASP A 328 -3.04 1.35 0.55
N TRP A 329 -2.70 0.74 -0.59
CA TRP A 329 -1.59 -0.20 -0.73
C TRP A 329 -0.35 0.37 -1.41
N GLY A 330 -0.35 1.65 -1.74
CA GLY A 330 0.81 2.39 -2.27
C GLY A 330 1.73 2.90 -1.16
N GLU A 331 3.04 2.90 -1.42
CA GLU A 331 4.04 3.35 -0.43
C GLU A 331 4.31 4.85 -0.45
N HIS A 332 3.68 5.63 -1.34
CA HIS A 332 3.84 7.08 -1.47
C HIS A 332 5.29 7.56 -1.71
N THR A 333 6.11 6.69 -2.37
CA THR A 333 7.50 7.00 -2.74
C THR A 333 7.62 7.16 -4.26
N ALA A 334 8.31 6.23 -4.93
CA ALA A 334 8.46 6.24 -6.38
C ALA A 334 7.15 6.02 -7.12
N SER A 335 6.96 6.76 -8.21
CA SER A 335 5.82 6.64 -9.11
C SER A 335 6.28 6.52 -10.56
N ILE A 336 5.72 5.57 -11.30
CA ILE A 336 6.01 5.41 -12.74
C ILE A 336 5.21 6.46 -13.50
N ARG A 337 5.83 7.62 -13.71
CA ARG A 337 5.25 8.78 -14.38
C ARG A 337 6.33 9.71 -14.95
N PRO A 338 5.96 10.65 -15.86
CA PRO A 338 6.87 11.67 -16.35
C PRO A 338 7.49 12.48 -15.18
N GLY A 339 8.79 12.72 -15.26
CA GLY A 339 9.55 13.54 -14.29
C GLY A 339 9.97 12.81 -13.02
N ASP A 340 9.55 11.57 -12.77
CA ASP A 340 10.06 10.78 -11.65
C ASP A 340 11.37 10.07 -12.04
N ARG A 341 12.48 10.61 -11.54
CA ARG A 341 13.84 10.13 -11.83
C ARG A 341 14.37 9.14 -10.81
N THR A 342 13.50 8.55 -10.01
CA THR A 342 13.89 7.48 -9.09
C THR A 342 14.53 6.33 -9.88
N ILE A 343 15.77 6.02 -9.53
CA ILE A 343 16.53 4.94 -10.16
C ILE A 343 16.07 3.61 -9.59
N LEU A 344 15.66 2.71 -10.46
CA LEU A 344 15.23 1.37 -10.11
C LEU A 344 16.41 0.53 -9.60
N GLN A 345 16.21 -0.15 -8.48
CA GLN A 345 17.17 -1.02 -7.84
C GLN A 345 16.57 -2.43 -7.65
N PRO A 346 17.38 -3.48 -7.61
CA PRO A 346 16.90 -4.82 -7.28
C PRO A 346 16.09 -4.83 -5.99
N ASN A 347 15.03 -5.63 -5.95
CA ASN A 347 14.06 -5.74 -4.84
C ASN A 347 13.16 -4.52 -4.60
N MET A 348 13.18 -3.50 -5.43
CA MET A 348 12.05 -2.57 -5.50
C MET A 348 10.85 -3.29 -6.10
N THR A 349 9.67 -3.02 -5.57
CA THR A 349 8.40 -3.62 -6.03
C THR A 349 7.38 -2.54 -6.36
N PHE A 350 6.63 -2.75 -7.44
CA PHE A 350 5.66 -1.78 -7.95
C PHE A 350 4.38 -2.48 -8.37
N HIS A 351 3.25 -1.80 -8.20
CA HIS A 351 2.03 -2.08 -8.92
C HIS A 351 2.03 -1.24 -10.19
N MET A 352 2.15 -1.89 -11.35
CA MET A 352 2.02 -1.24 -12.66
C MET A 352 0.58 -1.36 -13.12
N ILE A 353 -0.12 -0.23 -13.20
CA ILE A 353 -1.56 -0.14 -13.48
C ILE A 353 -1.87 0.79 -14.66
N PRO A 354 -1.60 0.38 -15.88
CA PRO A 354 -1.75 1.20 -17.07
C PRO A 354 -3.17 1.16 -17.69
N GLY A 355 -4.23 1.25 -16.90
CA GLY A 355 -5.60 1.33 -17.40
C GLY A 355 -5.85 2.56 -18.26
N ILE A 356 -6.75 2.45 -19.25
CA ILE A 356 -7.25 3.56 -20.08
C ILE A 356 -8.77 3.62 -19.90
N TRP A 357 -9.25 4.78 -19.44
CA TRP A 357 -10.67 5.05 -19.19
C TRP A 357 -11.15 6.10 -20.19
N LEU A 358 -12.21 5.76 -20.93
CA LEU A 358 -12.87 6.59 -21.92
C LEU A 358 -14.27 6.98 -21.44
N ASP A 359 -14.98 7.86 -22.17
CA ASP A 359 -16.27 8.42 -21.71
C ASP A 359 -17.31 7.39 -21.24
N LYS A 360 -17.33 6.19 -21.83
CA LYS A 360 -18.36 5.17 -21.58
C LYS A 360 -17.84 3.82 -21.15
N TYR A 361 -16.54 3.58 -21.18
CA TYR A 361 -15.93 2.31 -20.82
C TYR A 361 -14.43 2.50 -20.56
N GLY A 362 -13.85 1.54 -19.88
CA GLY A 362 -12.41 1.45 -19.67
C GLY A 362 -11.92 0.03 -19.75
N VAL A 363 -10.62 -0.11 -19.93
CA VAL A 363 -9.91 -1.38 -19.85
C VAL A 363 -8.72 -1.20 -18.91
N GLU A 364 -8.58 -2.13 -17.98
CA GLU A 364 -7.51 -2.15 -17.01
C GLU A 364 -6.91 -3.54 -16.93
N ILE A 365 -5.59 -3.63 -17.10
CA ILE A 365 -4.80 -4.82 -16.95
C ILE A 365 -3.52 -4.40 -16.23
N SER A 366 -3.28 -4.95 -15.05
CA SER A 366 -2.15 -4.54 -14.21
C SER A 366 -1.28 -5.71 -13.78
N GLU A 367 -0.10 -5.40 -13.29
CA GLU A 367 0.83 -6.37 -12.71
C GLU A 367 1.52 -5.80 -11.47
N THR A 368 1.69 -6.60 -10.43
CA THR A 368 2.70 -6.35 -9.43
C THR A 368 4.02 -7.00 -9.86
N PHE A 369 5.09 -6.22 -9.91
CA PHE A 369 6.40 -6.72 -10.30
C PHE A 369 7.49 -6.35 -9.29
N ARG A 370 8.57 -7.13 -9.31
CA ARG A 370 9.81 -6.90 -8.61
C ARG A 370 10.90 -6.56 -9.62
N VAL A 371 11.75 -5.58 -9.34
CA VAL A 371 13.01 -5.36 -10.08
C VAL A 371 13.99 -6.46 -9.67
N THR A 372 14.53 -7.17 -10.64
CA THR A 372 15.56 -8.21 -10.44
C THR A 372 16.95 -7.65 -10.74
N GLU A 373 17.99 -8.47 -10.64
CA GLU A 373 19.38 -8.07 -10.99
C GLU A 373 19.55 -7.71 -12.46
N THR A 374 18.66 -8.16 -13.35
CA THR A 374 18.82 -8.00 -14.81
C THR A 374 17.58 -7.47 -15.53
N GLY A 375 16.45 -7.35 -14.86
CA GLY A 375 15.17 -6.94 -15.46
C GLY A 375 14.07 -6.89 -14.43
N CYS A 376 12.89 -7.47 -14.73
CA CYS A 376 11.79 -7.59 -13.79
C CYS A 376 11.21 -9.01 -13.74
N GLU A 377 10.53 -9.29 -12.63
CA GLU A 377 9.73 -10.49 -12.37
C GLU A 377 8.33 -10.05 -11.98
N THR A 378 7.30 -10.43 -12.74
CA THR A 378 5.91 -10.29 -12.28
C THR A 378 5.64 -11.31 -11.18
N LEU A 379 5.01 -10.88 -10.09
CA LEU A 379 4.80 -11.74 -8.92
C LEU A 379 3.66 -12.72 -9.13
N ALA A 380 2.58 -12.29 -9.81
CA ALA A 380 1.47 -13.14 -10.19
C ALA A 380 1.74 -13.79 -11.56
N ASN A 381 1.36 -15.06 -11.68
CA ASN A 381 1.33 -15.78 -12.94
C ASN A 381 -0.13 -15.90 -13.41
N PHE A 382 -0.66 -14.83 -14.00
CA PHE A 382 -2.05 -14.76 -14.45
C PHE A 382 -2.12 -14.14 -15.86
N PRO A 383 -2.90 -14.70 -16.82
CA PRO A 383 -2.91 -14.23 -18.20
C PRO A 383 -3.23 -12.72 -18.32
N ARG A 384 -2.44 -12.01 -19.13
CA ARG A 384 -2.70 -10.62 -19.53
C ARG A 384 -3.55 -10.61 -20.80
N GLN A 385 -4.84 -10.65 -20.61
CA GLN A 385 -5.80 -10.70 -21.72
C GLN A 385 -7.14 -10.06 -21.32
N LEU A 386 -7.95 -9.71 -22.31
CA LEU A 386 -9.36 -9.46 -22.10
C LEU A 386 -10.07 -10.82 -21.91
N PHE A 387 -10.76 -11.00 -20.79
CA PHE A 387 -11.54 -12.21 -20.55
C PHE A 387 -12.93 -12.10 -21.14
N ILE A 388 -13.46 -13.17 -21.73
CA ILE A 388 -14.79 -13.23 -22.32
C ILE A 388 -15.57 -14.35 -21.62
N LYS A 389 -16.80 -14.02 -21.18
CA LYS A 389 -17.67 -14.92 -20.40
C LYS A 389 -18.99 -15.14 -21.10
#